data_f6c9beab93ed0033ae04e9437a5afa81
#
_entry.id   f6c9beab93ed0033ae04e9437a5afa81
#
_cell.length_a   1.000
_cell.length_b   1.000
_cell.length_c   1.000
_cell.angle_alpha   90.00
_cell.angle_beta   90.00
_cell.angle_gamma   90.00
#
_symmetry.space_group_name_H-M   'P 1'
#
loop_
_entity.id
_entity.type
_entity.pdbx_description
1 polymer ?
#
loop_
_entity_poly.entity_id
_entity_poly.type
_entity_poly.pdbx_seq_one_letter_code
_entity_poly.pdbx_strand_id
1 'polypeptide(L)'
;MQKTFQKSLMALAVASALGGASTLASAAGFALIEQSASGLGNAYAGGAAIAEDASTIFFNPAGLSRISGSQFAVSGEAIGLSAKFQNQGSTSLLGTPLKGGDGGDAGGWAVVPNVYFATDIAPQWKIGLGINSPFGLKTDYDAGWAGRYQALESKVQTVNINPSIAFQVNDKVSVGAGASAMYMKGDLSKAIDFGSILVGLGAAPLSASQNLDGSVKFDGSGWGYGYNLGALFQVTTDTRVGVAYRSKINEELSGGQASYSGVPGPLAASPLFSTTGAKAKITLPESASLSAFSQIDSKWSVMGDVTWTKWSRFNELRLQFNNGAPDSVTTENWKDTYRVSAGVSYQYSDSWKLRGGIAYDKSPVDDQYRTARIPDQDRKWLAVGASYRVSGAGVVDFGYAHLFISDASIKHTEKSSTGVPVGGTLIGDYSGSVDILGIQYTHNF
;
A
#
# COMPACT_ATOMS: atom_id res chain seq x y z
N MET A 1 13.85 -31.03 22.12
CA MET A 1 12.47 -30.67 21.83
C MET A 1 12.27 -29.17 21.55
N GLN A 2 12.77 -28.27 22.40
CA GLN A 2 12.60 -26.82 22.24
C GLN A 2 13.17 -26.23 20.93
N LYS A 3 14.40 -26.64 20.52
CA LYS A 3 15.02 -26.19 19.23
C LYS A 3 14.28 -26.70 18.00
N THR A 4 13.64 -27.87 18.06
CA THR A 4 12.89 -28.43 16.93
C THR A 4 11.53 -27.72 16.80
N PHE A 5 10.90 -27.38 17.92
CA PHE A 5 9.64 -26.63 17.96
C PHE A 5 9.83 -25.20 17.44
N GLN A 6 10.94 -24.54 17.80
CA GLN A 6 11.29 -23.20 17.29
C GLN A 6 11.53 -23.19 15.77
N LYS A 7 12.22 -24.19 15.23
CA LYS A 7 12.42 -24.33 13.76
C LYS A 7 11.09 -24.57 13.03
N SER A 8 10.19 -25.34 13.62
CA SER A 8 8.87 -25.60 13.05
C SER A 8 7.95 -24.36 13.07
N LEU A 9 8.01 -23.54 14.13
CA LEU A 9 7.29 -22.27 14.21
C LEU A 9 7.82 -21.24 13.19
N MET A 10 9.15 -21.13 13.01
CA MET A 10 9.76 -20.30 11.99
C MET A 10 9.35 -20.74 10.56
N ALA A 11 9.38 -22.05 10.29
CA ALA A 11 8.96 -22.59 8.99
C ALA A 11 7.47 -22.35 8.73
N LEU A 12 6.62 -22.43 9.76
CA LEU A 12 5.18 -22.16 9.65
C LEU A 12 4.88 -20.67 9.42
N ALA A 13 5.60 -19.78 10.12
CA ALA A 13 5.47 -18.32 9.95
C ALA A 13 5.93 -17.87 8.55
N VAL A 14 7.02 -18.42 8.04
CA VAL A 14 7.49 -18.14 6.67
C VAL A 14 6.53 -18.73 5.63
N ALA A 15 6.01 -19.93 5.85
CA ALA A 15 5.04 -20.56 4.95
C ALA A 15 3.70 -19.81 4.93
N SER A 16 3.23 -19.29 6.07
CA SER A 16 1.99 -18.49 6.15
C SER A 16 2.15 -17.09 5.52
N ALA A 17 3.33 -16.46 5.63
CA ALA A 17 3.63 -15.20 4.96
C ALA A 17 3.70 -15.35 3.43
N LEU A 18 4.10 -16.52 2.92
CA LEU A 18 4.19 -16.80 1.49
C LEU A 18 2.89 -17.36 0.88
N GLY A 19 1.98 -17.92 1.69
CA GLY A 19 0.76 -18.60 1.23
C GLY A 19 -0.55 -17.82 1.42
N GLY A 20 -0.53 -16.69 2.11
CA GLY A 20 -1.73 -15.88 2.36
C GLY A 20 -2.13 -15.05 1.14
N ALA A 21 -3.31 -15.32 0.57
CA ALA A 21 -3.94 -14.44 -0.39
C ALA A 21 -4.33 -13.12 0.32
N SER A 22 -3.39 -12.17 0.38
CA SER A 22 -3.63 -10.84 0.93
C SER A 22 -4.49 -10.03 -0.04
N THR A 23 -5.70 -9.69 0.39
CA THR A 23 -6.49 -8.63 -0.23
C THR A 23 -6.11 -7.34 0.49
N LEU A 24 -5.68 -6.29 -0.23
CA LEU A 24 -4.98 -5.14 0.35
C LEU A 24 -5.87 -3.89 0.42
N ALA A 25 -5.74 -3.13 1.50
CA ALA A 25 -6.31 -1.80 1.68
C ALA A 25 -5.24 -0.72 1.49
N SER A 26 -5.61 0.51 1.17
CA SER A 26 -4.68 1.60 0.84
C SER A 26 -4.32 2.47 2.05
N ALA A 27 -3.05 2.83 2.19
CA ALA A 27 -2.59 4.06 2.84
C ALA A 27 -2.50 5.20 1.78
N ALA A 28 -2.02 6.43 2.12
CA ALA A 28 -2.00 7.54 1.16
C ALA A 28 -1.43 7.13 -0.21
N GLY A 29 -2.22 7.32 -1.25
CA GLY A 29 -2.02 6.61 -2.50
C GLY A 29 -2.22 5.09 -2.31
N PHE A 30 -1.18 4.29 -2.56
CA PHE A 30 -1.19 2.84 -2.31
C PHE A 30 0.08 2.35 -1.58
N ALA A 31 0.80 3.25 -0.89
CA ALA A 31 1.89 2.87 0.02
C ALA A 31 1.32 2.37 1.35
N LEU A 32 1.91 1.31 1.90
CA LEU A 32 1.54 0.72 3.18
C LEU A 32 2.62 1.01 4.22
N ILE A 33 2.29 1.81 5.24
CA ILE A 33 3.14 2.04 6.41
C ILE A 33 2.92 0.96 7.48
N GLU A 34 1.92 0.13 7.33
CA GLU A 34 1.44 -0.92 8.23
C GLU A 34 2.41 -2.12 8.24
N GLN A 35 3.60 -1.89 8.83
CA GLN A 35 4.71 -2.83 8.83
C GLN A 35 5.00 -3.43 10.20
N SER A 36 4.28 -3.01 11.25
CA SER A 36 4.39 -3.55 12.62
C SER A 36 3.21 -3.14 13.49
N ALA A 37 2.72 -4.02 14.35
CA ALA A 37 1.68 -3.66 15.31
C ALA A 37 2.24 -2.80 16.46
N SER A 38 3.53 -2.91 16.79
CA SER A 38 4.21 -2.06 17.76
C SER A 38 4.20 -0.59 17.30
N GLY A 39 4.44 -0.32 16.01
CA GLY A 39 4.39 1.02 15.42
C GLY A 39 2.96 1.54 15.24
N LEU A 40 1.99 0.64 14.95
CA LEU A 40 0.59 1.03 14.74
C LEU A 40 0.02 1.77 15.93
N GLY A 41 0.29 1.31 17.16
CA GLY A 41 -0.22 1.91 18.39
C GLY A 41 0.22 3.37 18.62
N ASN A 42 1.32 3.81 18.02
CA ASN A 42 1.81 5.20 18.03
C ASN A 42 1.52 5.94 16.73
N ALA A 43 0.66 5.42 15.84
CA ALA A 43 0.49 5.93 14.48
C ALA A 43 1.84 6.06 13.75
N TYR A 44 2.76 5.11 13.92
CA TYR A 44 4.12 5.08 13.37
C TYR A 44 4.98 6.32 13.65
N ALA A 45 4.62 7.16 14.63
CA ALA A 45 5.43 8.29 15.08
C ALA A 45 6.79 7.79 15.55
N GLY A 46 7.86 8.47 15.13
CA GLY A 46 9.22 8.12 15.51
C GLY A 46 9.77 6.86 14.83
N GLY A 47 9.15 6.35 13.78
CA GLY A 47 9.49 5.08 13.15
C GLY A 47 10.97 4.91 12.80
N ALA A 48 11.63 5.97 12.29
CA ALA A 48 13.05 5.93 11.97
C ALA A 48 13.99 6.12 13.21
N ALA A 49 13.44 6.39 14.41
CA ALA A 49 14.24 6.67 15.62
C ALA A 49 14.01 5.67 16.77
N ILE A 50 12.82 5.06 16.88
CA ILE A 50 12.45 4.20 18.03
C ILE A 50 13.33 2.94 18.09
N ALA A 51 13.40 2.18 16.99
CA ALA A 51 14.18 0.95 16.89
C ALA A 51 13.92 -0.01 18.07
N GLU A 52 12.65 -0.29 18.36
CA GLU A 52 12.23 -1.12 19.51
C GLU A 52 12.32 -2.61 19.19
N ASP A 53 12.09 -2.99 17.94
CA ASP A 53 12.11 -4.36 17.45
C ASP A 53 12.68 -4.46 16.02
N ALA A 54 12.79 -5.70 15.50
CA ALA A 54 13.38 -5.98 14.20
C ALA A 54 12.63 -5.37 13.00
N SER A 55 11.40 -4.85 13.16
CA SER A 55 10.70 -4.10 12.11
C SER A 55 11.42 -2.79 11.73
N THR A 56 12.38 -2.35 12.56
CA THR A 56 13.28 -1.23 12.23
C THR A 56 14.00 -1.43 10.89
N ILE A 57 14.18 -2.67 10.40
CA ILE A 57 14.70 -2.99 9.08
C ILE A 57 13.94 -2.22 7.98
N PHE A 58 12.62 -2.13 8.12
CA PHE A 58 11.81 -1.36 7.20
C PHE A 58 11.94 0.15 7.43
N PHE A 59 11.80 0.63 8.67
CA PHE A 59 11.73 2.06 8.95
C PHE A 59 13.09 2.75 8.89
N ASN A 60 14.13 2.13 9.46
CA ASN A 60 15.51 2.64 9.46
C ASN A 60 16.49 1.48 9.74
N PRO A 61 17.24 0.98 8.75
CA PRO A 61 18.15 -0.14 8.96
C PRO A 61 19.25 0.15 9.99
N ALA A 62 19.61 1.41 10.24
CA ALA A 62 20.56 1.78 11.30
C ALA A 62 20.05 1.41 12.71
N GLY A 63 18.73 1.30 12.89
CA GLY A 63 18.10 0.88 14.13
C GLY A 63 18.44 -0.54 14.55
N LEU A 64 18.88 -1.40 13.63
CA LEU A 64 19.38 -2.75 13.96
C LEU A 64 20.47 -2.71 15.03
N SER A 65 21.31 -1.67 15.09
CA SER A 65 22.35 -1.50 16.10
C SER A 65 21.82 -1.47 17.54
N ARG A 66 20.51 -1.25 17.71
CA ARG A 66 19.85 -1.21 19.03
C ARG A 66 19.23 -2.53 19.45
N ILE A 67 19.12 -3.46 18.54
CA ILE A 67 18.59 -4.81 18.84
C ILE A 67 19.70 -5.60 19.50
N SER A 68 19.48 -6.17 20.66
CA SER A 68 20.46 -6.97 21.39
C SER A 68 20.32 -8.45 21.02
N GLY A 69 21.43 -9.12 20.70
CA GLY A 69 21.43 -10.53 20.34
C GLY A 69 20.69 -10.83 19.05
N SER A 70 19.97 -11.94 19.02
CA SER A 70 19.10 -12.32 17.90
C SER A 70 17.65 -12.06 18.24
N GLN A 71 16.89 -11.49 17.30
CA GLN A 71 15.48 -11.22 17.47
C GLN A 71 14.68 -11.66 16.24
N PHE A 72 13.53 -12.25 16.48
CA PHE A 72 12.50 -12.54 15.47
C PHE A 72 11.25 -11.78 15.79
N ALA A 73 10.62 -11.15 14.78
CA ALA A 73 9.33 -10.51 14.91
C ALA A 73 8.42 -10.94 13.75
N VAL A 74 7.16 -11.21 14.05
CA VAL A 74 6.11 -11.49 13.06
C VAL A 74 4.88 -10.68 13.41
N SER A 75 4.31 -9.99 12.41
CA SER A 75 3.08 -9.22 12.58
C SER A 75 2.07 -9.51 11.48
N GLY A 76 0.81 -9.19 11.78
CA GLY A 76 -0.28 -9.17 10.82
C GLY A 76 -1.17 -7.98 11.11
N GLU A 77 -1.36 -7.13 10.10
CA GLU A 77 -2.24 -5.98 10.15
C GLU A 77 -3.48 -6.24 9.28
N ALA A 78 -4.65 -6.34 9.92
CA ALA A 78 -5.94 -6.41 9.23
C ALA A 78 -6.43 -4.99 8.97
N ILE A 79 -6.56 -4.62 7.69
CA ILE A 79 -6.95 -3.29 7.26
C ILE A 79 -8.33 -3.37 6.60
N GLY A 80 -9.32 -2.67 7.17
CA GLY A 80 -10.69 -2.57 6.66
C GLY A 80 -10.91 -1.20 6.02
N LEU A 81 -10.91 -1.14 4.68
CA LEU A 81 -11.26 0.06 3.93
C LEU A 81 -12.77 0.10 3.67
N SER A 82 -13.39 1.26 3.85
CA SER A 82 -14.70 1.61 3.27
C SER A 82 -14.50 2.72 2.24
N ALA A 83 -15.04 2.54 1.04
CA ALA A 83 -14.98 3.51 -0.05
C ALA A 83 -16.30 3.50 -0.83
N LYS A 84 -17.18 4.46 -0.52
CA LYS A 84 -18.53 4.54 -1.07
C LYS A 84 -18.63 5.71 -2.03
N PHE A 85 -19.12 5.43 -3.22
CA PHE A 85 -19.40 6.44 -4.25
C PHE A 85 -20.86 6.85 -4.22
N GLN A 86 -21.14 8.10 -4.53
CA GLN A 86 -22.47 8.64 -4.77
C GLN A 86 -22.52 9.34 -6.12
N ASN A 87 -23.34 8.85 -7.04
CA ASN A 87 -23.45 9.40 -8.40
C ASN A 87 -24.13 10.78 -8.40
N GLN A 88 -23.49 11.75 -9.09
CA GLN A 88 -23.96 13.15 -9.23
C GLN A 88 -24.19 13.53 -10.71
N GLY A 89 -24.72 12.58 -11.51
CA GLY A 89 -25.08 12.87 -12.90
C GLY A 89 -24.02 12.45 -13.92
N SER A 90 -23.40 11.30 -13.73
CA SER A 90 -22.46 10.71 -14.69
C SER A 90 -23.11 10.43 -16.05
N THR A 91 -22.32 10.59 -17.14
CA THR A 91 -22.80 10.48 -18.52
C THR A 91 -21.99 9.45 -19.33
N SER A 92 -22.69 8.76 -20.23
CA SER A 92 -22.08 7.82 -21.18
C SER A 92 -21.29 8.56 -22.27
N LEU A 93 -20.60 7.81 -23.15
CA LEU A 93 -19.95 8.35 -24.34
C LEU A 93 -20.92 9.09 -25.28
N LEU A 94 -22.19 8.70 -25.31
CA LEU A 94 -23.22 9.32 -26.14
C LEU A 94 -23.97 10.46 -25.43
N GLY A 95 -23.48 10.90 -24.25
CA GLY A 95 -24.04 12.01 -23.47
C GLY A 95 -25.34 11.65 -22.72
N THR A 96 -25.78 10.40 -22.74
CA THR A 96 -26.93 9.95 -21.94
C THR A 96 -26.52 9.65 -20.49
N PRO A 97 -27.41 9.72 -19.50
CA PRO A 97 -27.09 9.33 -18.13
C PRO A 97 -26.55 7.91 -18.08
N LEU A 98 -25.49 7.70 -17.28
CA LEU A 98 -25.01 6.34 -17.02
C LEU A 98 -26.03 5.58 -16.18
N LYS A 99 -26.36 4.37 -16.66
CA LYS A 99 -27.20 3.41 -15.94
C LYS A 99 -26.40 2.71 -14.86
N GLY A 100 -27.07 2.36 -13.78
CA GLY A 100 -26.51 1.58 -12.68
C GLY A 100 -26.56 2.33 -11.36
N GLY A 101 -26.21 1.63 -10.29
CA GLY A 101 -26.15 2.17 -8.93
C GLY A 101 -24.79 2.78 -8.61
N ASP A 102 -24.60 3.08 -7.32
CA ASP A 102 -23.40 3.71 -6.79
C ASP A 102 -22.22 2.74 -6.59
N GLY A 103 -22.40 1.44 -6.85
CA GLY A 103 -21.32 0.44 -6.84
C GLY A 103 -21.03 -0.21 -5.50
N GLY A 104 -21.88 0.01 -4.50
CA GLY A 104 -21.74 -0.56 -3.18
C GLY A 104 -20.62 0.09 -2.37
N ASP A 105 -19.97 -0.71 -1.52
CA ASP A 105 -18.73 -0.34 -0.84
C ASP A 105 -17.56 -0.98 -1.58
N ALA A 106 -16.81 -0.19 -2.33
CA ALA A 106 -15.67 -0.70 -3.11
C ALA A 106 -14.45 -1.07 -2.24
N GLY A 107 -14.52 -0.83 -0.95
CA GLY A 107 -13.52 -1.26 0.03
C GLY A 107 -13.62 -2.74 0.39
N GLY A 108 -13.01 -3.09 1.51
CA GLY A 108 -13.02 -4.45 2.05
C GLY A 108 -11.90 -4.68 3.05
N TRP A 109 -11.83 -5.88 3.61
CA TRP A 109 -10.79 -6.27 4.55
C TRP A 109 -9.60 -6.91 3.84
N ALA A 110 -8.42 -6.63 4.39
CA ALA A 110 -7.16 -7.15 3.90
C ALA A 110 -6.21 -7.45 5.06
N VAL A 111 -5.31 -8.41 4.89
CA VAL A 111 -4.27 -8.71 5.88
C VAL A 111 -2.90 -8.48 5.26
N VAL A 112 -2.06 -7.71 5.95
CA VAL A 112 -0.67 -7.42 5.59
C VAL A 112 0.25 -8.16 6.55
N PRO A 113 0.85 -9.28 6.14
CA PRO A 113 1.80 -10.02 6.97
C PRO A 113 3.21 -9.43 6.84
N ASN A 114 3.93 -9.34 7.97
CA ASN A 114 5.32 -8.92 8.01
C ASN A 114 6.14 -9.86 8.88
N VAL A 115 7.36 -10.15 8.45
CA VAL A 115 8.32 -11.02 9.16
C VAL A 115 9.69 -10.39 9.16
N TYR A 116 10.34 -10.36 10.32
CA TYR A 116 11.66 -9.79 10.48
C TYR A 116 12.56 -10.70 11.33
N PHE A 117 13.81 -10.73 10.96
CA PHE A 117 14.86 -11.36 11.75
C PHE A 117 16.09 -10.46 11.80
N ALA A 118 16.70 -10.33 12.97
CA ALA A 118 17.91 -9.56 13.19
C ALA A 118 18.88 -10.37 14.06
N THR A 119 20.18 -10.23 13.83
CA THR A 119 21.22 -10.90 14.65
C THR A 119 22.56 -10.16 14.60
N ASP A 120 23.34 -10.35 15.65
CA ASP A 120 24.73 -9.89 15.70
C ASP A 120 25.62 -10.78 14.84
N ILE A 121 26.57 -10.18 14.10
CA ILE A 121 27.63 -10.91 13.39
C ILE A 121 29.02 -10.52 13.88
N ALA A 122 29.16 -9.37 14.52
CA ALA A 122 30.34 -8.86 15.21
C ALA A 122 29.95 -7.76 16.21
N PRO A 123 30.81 -7.31 17.13
CA PRO A 123 30.45 -6.36 18.18
C PRO A 123 29.79 -5.06 17.71
N GLN A 124 30.14 -4.56 16.52
CA GLN A 124 29.58 -3.33 15.92
C GLN A 124 28.71 -3.60 14.70
N TRP A 125 28.58 -4.84 14.27
CA TRP A 125 27.90 -5.22 13.03
C TRP A 125 26.68 -6.09 13.29
N LYS A 126 25.58 -5.68 12.70
CA LYS A 126 24.32 -6.44 12.72
C LYS A 126 23.77 -6.63 11.33
N ILE A 127 23.12 -7.76 11.12
CA ILE A 127 22.38 -8.05 9.90
C ILE A 127 20.93 -8.32 10.23
N GLY A 128 20.08 -8.09 9.24
CA GLY A 128 18.66 -8.40 9.33
C GLY A 128 18.06 -8.77 7.99
N LEU A 129 16.92 -9.41 8.05
CA LEU A 129 16.11 -9.76 6.90
C LEU A 129 14.64 -9.38 7.20
N GLY A 130 14.04 -8.56 6.35
CA GLY A 130 12.63 -8.26 6.36
C GLY A 130 11.92 -8.89 5.16
N ILE A 131 10.73 -9.46 5.38
CA ILE A 131 9.79 -9.85 4.33
C ILE A 131 8.49 -9.14 4.64
N ASN A 132 8.06 -8.23 3.77
CA ASN A 132 6.97 -7.30 4.04
C ASN A 132 6.26 -6.84 2.75
N SER A 133 5.17 -6.07 2.90
CA SER A 133 4.37 -5.56 1.78
C SER A 133 4.29 -4.02 1.83
N PRO A 134 5.24 -3.30 1.22
CA PRO A 134 5.26 -1.83 1.29
C PRO A 134 4.22 -1.11 0.45
N PHE A 135 3.58 -1.79 -0.50
CA PHE A 135 2.56 -1.22 -1.37
C PHE A 135 1.41 -2.20 -1.55
N GLY A 136 0.20 -1.67 -1.65
CA GLY A 136 -1.00 -2.47 -1.85
C GLY A 136 -2.22 -1.62 -2.14
N LEU A 137 -3.15 -2.17 -2.92
CA LEU A 137 -4.41 -1.53 -3.30
C LEU A 137 -5.46 -2.59 -3.52
N LYS A 138 -6.70 -2.33 -3.08
CA LYS A 138 -7.88 -3.03 -3.55
C LYS A 138 -9.08 -2.10 -3.59
N THR A 139 -9.71 -1.99 -4.77
CA THR A 139 -11.08 -1.49 -4.94
C THR A 139 -11.85 -2.50 -5.78
N ASP A 140 -13.10 -2.78 -5.41
CA ASP A 140 -13.94 -3.80 -6.04
C ASP A 140 -15.40 -3.33 -6.02
N TYR A 141 -15.88 -2.85 -7.16
CA TYR A 141 -17.22 -2.29 -7.33
C TYR A 141 -18.21 -3.34 -7.82
N ASP A 142 -19.48 -3.16 -7.50
CA ASP A 142 -20.57 -3.95 -8.09
C ASP A 142 -20.51 -3.92 -9.62
N ALA A 143 -20.69 -5.06 -10.28
CA ALA A 143 -20.53 -5.18 -11.73
C ALA A 143 -21.42 -4.22 -12.55
N GLY A 144 -22.60 -3.86 -12.01
CA GLY A 144 -23.59 -3.00 -12.68
C GLY A 144 -23.54 -1.52 -12.27
N TRP A 145 -22.49 -1.03 -11.61
CA TRP A 145 -22.44 0.34 -11.16
C TRP A 145 -22.25 1.38 -12.29
N ALA A 146 -22.55 2.62 -12.01
CA ALA A 146 -22.49 3.70 -13.00
C ALA A 146 -21.07 3.91 -13.56
N GLY A 147 -20.02 3.75 -12.74
CA GLY A 147 -18.62 3.91 -13.15
C GLY A 147 -17.93 2.67 -13.70
N ARG A 148 -18.67 1.59 -14.04
CA ARG A 148 -18.08 0.31 -14.47
C ARG A 148 -17.19 0.38 -15.71
N TYR A 149 -17.36 1.38 -16.55
CA TYR A 149 -16.51 1.62 -17.73
C TYR A 149 -15.17 2.27 -17.38
N GLN A 150 -14.98 2.71 -16.15
CA GLN A 150 -13.70 3.23 -15.64
C GLN A 150 -12.98 2.20 -14.76
N ALA A 151 -13.70 1.55 -13.85
CA ALA A 151 -13.17 0.48 -13.01
C ALA A 151 -14.27 -0.51 -12.58
N LEU A 152 -13.91 -1.77 -12.48
CA LEU A 152 -14.62 -2.79 -11.71
C LEU A 152 -13.72 -3.22 -10.55
N GLU A 153 -12.61 -3.89 -10.84
CA GLU A 153 -11.61 -4.29 -9.85
C GLU A 153 -10.30 -3.56 -10.12
N SER A 154 -9.63 -3.16 -9.05
CA SER A 154 -8.23 -2.74 -9.09
C SER A 154 -7.53 -3.34 -7.88
N LYS A 155 -6.51 -4.17 -8.12
CA LYS A 155 -5.78 -4.87 -7.07
C LYS A 155 -4.29 -4.82 -7.36
N VAL A 156 -3.53 -4.38 -6.36
CA VAL A 156 -2.06 -4.39 -6.38
C VAL A 156 -1.59 -5.10 -5.11
N GLN A 157 -0.69 -6.04 -5.26
CA GLN A 157 -0.07 -6.78 -4.17
C GLN A 157 1.45 -6.75 -4.34
N THR A 158 2.17 -6.49 -3.25
CA THR A 158 3.63 -6.56 -3.27
C THR A 158 4.15 -7.48 -2.18
N VAL A 159 5.29 -8.11 -2.44
CA VAL A 159 6.11 -8.81 -1.45
C VAL A 159 7.54 -8.33 -1.63
N ASN A 160 8.09 -7.72 -0.61
CA ASN A 160 9.46 -7.20 -0.60
C ASN A 160 10.35 -8.05 0.29
N ILE A 161 11.51 -8.44 -0.23
CA ILE A 161 12.58 -9.11 0.50
C ILE A 161 13.68 -8.09 0.72
N ASN A 162 13.98 -7.78 2.00
CA ASN A 162 14.87 -6.68 2.38
C ASN A 162 16.00 -7.14 3.34
N PRO A 163 17.06 -7.76 2.82
CA PRO A 163 18.28 -7.94 3.60
C PRO A 163 18.92 -6.58 3.93
N SER A 164 19.37 -6.43 5.17
CA SER A 164 19.92 -5.18 5.70
C SER A 164 21.11 -5.43 6.59
N ILE A 165 21.99 -4.44 6.66
CA ILE A 165 23.16 -4.41 7.51
C ILE A 165 23.25 -3.08 8.25
N ALA A 166 23.68 -3.11 9.50
CA ALA A 166 23.95 -1.92 10.29
C ALA A 166 25.36 -1.98 10.88
N PHE A 167 25.95 -0.80 11.03
CA PHE A 167 27.23 -0.58 11.67
C PHE A 167 27.11 0.51 12.74
N GLN A 168 27.49 0.16 13.96
CA GLN A 168 27.59 1.09 15.07
C GLN A 168 28.95 1.78 15.01
N VAL A 169 28.97 3.01 14.49
CA VAL A 169 30.20 3.80 14.34
C VAL A 169 30.82 4.12 15.69
N ASN A 170 29.99 4.48 16.66
CA ASN A 170 30.32 4.71 18.07
C ASN A 170 29.02 4.71 18.90
N ASP A 171 29.10 5.02 20.20
CA ASP A 171 27.94 5.02 21.11
C ASP A 171 26.83 6.02 20.74
N LYS A 172 27.14 7.00 19.87
CA LYS A 172 26.20 8.06 19.48
C LYS A 172 25.70 7.94 18.04
N VAL A 173 26.39 7.21 17.17
CA VAL A 173 26.10 7.19 15.74
C VAL A 173 26.08 5.77 15.23
N SER A 174 24.99 5.42 14.55
CA SER A 174 24.87 4.19 13.78
C SER A 174 24.40 4.51 12.36
N VAL A 175 24.84 3.69 11.41
CA VAL A 175 24.43 3.75 10.00
C VAL A 175 23.95 2.40 9.55
N GLY A 176 23.08 2.37 8.55
CA GLY A 176 22.58 1.11 8.02
C GLY A 176 22.19 1.23 6.55
N ALA A 177 22.22 0.10 5.88
CA ALA A 177 21.79 -0.02 4.50
C ALA A 177 21.05 -1.34 4.27
N GLY A 178 20.14 -1.36 3.32
CA GLY A 178 19.45 -2.58 2.89
C GLY A 178 19.23 -2.58 1.38
N ALA A 179 19.14 -3.75 0.80
CA ALA A 179 18.70 -3.97 -0.56
C ALA A 179 17.24 -4.43 -0.55
N SER A 180 16.48 -4.12 -1.59
CA SER A 180 15.10 -4.54 -1.77
C SER A 180 14.94 -5.30 -3.09
N ALA A 181 14.37 -6.50 -3.02
CA ALA A 181 13.83 -7.21 -4.18
C ALA A 181 12.32 -7.33 -3.97
N MET A 182 11.55 -6.64 -4.80
CA MET A 182 10.09 -6.55 -4.65
C MET A 182 9.41 -7.27 -5.81
N TYR A 183 8.55 -8.21 -5.49
CA TYR A 183 7.60 -8.80 -6.42
C TYR A 183 6.30 -8.02 -6.36
N MET A 184 5.77 -7.64 -7.52
CA MET A 184 4.50 -6.96 -7.66
C MET A 184 3.56 -7.76 -8.56
N LYS A 185 2.30 -7.87 -8.16
CA LYS A 185 1.20 -8.37 -8.97
C LYS A 185 0.11 -7.31 -9.07
N GLY A 186 -0.40 -7.10 -10.28
CA GLY A 186 -1.51 -6.18 -10.55
C GLY A 186 -2.63 -6.88 -11.31
N ASP A 187 -3.88 -6.72 -10.82
CA ASP A 187 -5.11 -7.16 -11.47
C ASP A 187 -6.01 -5.93 -11.64
N LEU A 188 -6.43 -5.65 -12.88
CA LEU A 188 -7.27 -4.50 -13.22
C LEU A 188 -8.39 -4.95 -14.14
N SER A 189 -9.63 -4.50 -13.89
CA SER A 189 -10.75 -4.76 -14.79
C SER A 189 -11.65 -3.55 -14.96
N LYS A 190 -12.37 -3.52 -16.08
CA LYS A 190 -13.46 -2.59 -16.36
C LYS A 190 -14.43 -3.17 -17.38
N ALA A 191 -15.65 -2.67 -17.40
CA ALA A 191 -16.61 -2.97 -18.46
C ALA A 191 -16.26 -2.23 -19.75
N ILE A 192 -16.76 -2.74 -20.87
CA ILE A 192 -16.70 -2.10 -22.19
C ILE A 192 -18.15 -2.00 -22.70
N ASP A 193 -18.59 -0.79 -23.02
CA ASP A 193 -19.87 -0.56 -23.68
C ASP A 193 -19.78 -0.88 -25.19
N PHE A 194 -19.83 -2.17 -25.52
CA PHE A 194 -19.84 -2.60 -26.92
C PHE A 194 -21.08 -2.08 -27.66
N GLY A 195 -22.18 -1.84 -26.93
CA GLY A 195 -23.39 -1.25 -27.51
C GLY A 195 -23.11 0.14 -28.08
N SER A 196 -22.43 1.03 -27.35
CA SER A 196 -22.03 2.33 -27.84
C SER A 196 -21.04 2.25 -29.00
N ILE A 197 -20.12 1.27 -28.99
CA ILE A 197 -19.19 1.04 -30.10
C ILE A 197 -19.97 0.66 -31.37
N LEU A 198 -20.92 -0.28 -31.28
CA LEU A 198 -21.73 -0.71 -32.41
C LEU A 198 -22.64 0.43 -32.94
N VAL A 199 -23.17 1.27 -32.06
CA VAL A 199 -23.93 2.49 -32.44
C VAL A 199 -23.04 3.43 -33.24
N GLY A 200 -21.81 3.69 -32.76
CA GLY A 200 -20.83 4.55 -33.44
C GLY A 200 -20.41 4.01 -34.82
N LEU A 201 -20.45 2.69 -35.01
CA LEU A 201 -20.18 2.03 -36.29
C LEU A 201 -21.43 1.94 -37.20
N GLY A 202 -22.60 2.43 -36.77
CA GLY A 202 -23.85 2.28 -37.50
C GLY A 202 -24.39 0.85 -37.54
N ALA A 203 -23.87 -0.06 -36.72
CA ALA A 203 -24.20 -1.49 -36.69
C ALA A 203 -25.25 -1.86 -35.65
N ALA A 204 -25.73 -0.90 -34.84
CA ALA A 204 -26.79 -1.10 -33.85
C ALA A 204 -27.60 0.18 -33.61
N PRO A 205 -28.85 0.06 -33.14
CA PRO A 205 -29.65 1.21 -32.74
C PRO A 205 -29.12 1.84 -31.44
N LEU A 206 -29.46 3.11 -31.20
CA LEU A 206 -29.03 3.86 -29.99
C LEU A 206 -29.39 3.12 -28.67
N SER A 207 -30.48 2.36 -28.68
CA SER A 207 -30.89 1.53 -27.53
C SER A 207 -29.90 0.42 -27.17
N ALA A 208 -28.92 0.11 -28.01
CA ALA A 208 -27.88 -0.86 -27.71
C ALA A 208 -26.86 -0.32 -26.68
N SER A 209 -26.68 1.02 -26.61
CA SER A 209 -25.78 1.66 -25.64
C SER A 209 -26.11 1.23 -24.20
N GLN A 210 -25.08 0.83 -23.46
CA GLN A 210 -25.16 0.36 -22.07
C GLN A 210 -26.02 -0.91 -21.85
N ASN A 211 -26.37 -1.61 -22.94
CA ASN A 211 -27.16 -2.86 -22.88
C ASN A 211 -26.40 -4.07 -23.51
N LEU A 212 -25.24 -3.82 -24.10
CA LEU A 212 -24.34 -4.85 -24.65
C LEU A 212 -22.95 -4.67 -24.02
N ASP A 213 -22.89 -4.81 -22.70
CA ASP A 213 -21.63 -4.69 -21.97
C ASP A 213 -20.82 -5.99 -22.07
N GLY A 214 -19.54 -5.84 -22.30
CA GLY A 214 -18.54 -6.85 -22.04
C GLY A 214 -17.54 -6.34 -21.02
N SER A 215 -16.38 -6.99 -20.90
CA SER A 215 -15.33 -6.55 -20.00
C SER A 215 -13.94 -6.81 -20.54
N VAL A 216 -12.97 -6.09 -20.02
CA VAL A 216 -11.54 -6.37 -20.15
C VAL A 216 -10.94 -6.52 -18.77
N LYS A 217 -10.10 -7.56 -18.60
CA LYS A 217 -9.29 -7.80 -17.43
C LYS A 217 -7.82 -7.86 -17.84
N PHE A 218 -6.98 -7.09 -17.17
CA PHE A 218 -5.53 -7.19 -17.20
C PHE A 218 -5.06 -7.88 -15.92
N ASP A 219 -4.18 -8.84 -16.05
CA ASP A 219 -3.38 -9.40 -14.97
C ASP A 219 -1.91 -9.41 -15.36
N GLY A 220 -1.02 -9.09 -14.43
CA GLY A 220 0.41 -9.06 -14.71
C GLY A 220 1.23 -9.03 -13.42
N SER A 221 2.49 -9.44 -13.55
CA SER A 221 3.42 -9.43 -12.42
C SER A 221 4.84 -9.17 -12.87
N GLY A 222 5.68 -8.73 -11.93
CA GLY A 222 7.08 -8.42 -12.20
C GLY A 222 7.92 -8.33 -10.94
N TRP A 223 9.21 -8.07 -11.14
CA TRP A 223 10.17 -7.82 -10.07
C TRP A 223 10.83 -6.45 -10.28
N GLY A 224 10.93 -5.70 -9.18
CA GLY A 224 11.68 -4.46 -9.11
C GLY A 224 12.72 -4.49 -8.01
N TYR A 225 13.71 -3.61 -8.11
CA TYR A 225 14.83 -3.57 -7.18
C TYR A 225 15.05 -2.15 -6.66
N GLY A 226 15.45 -2.08 -5.40
CA GLY A 226 15.72 -0.82 -4.72
C GLY A 226 16.68 -0.99 -3.56
N TYR A 227 16.82 0.07 -2.78
CA TYR A 227 17.65 0.08 -1.57
C TYR A 227 17.07 1.02 -0.53
N ASN A 228 17.47 0.85 0.72
CA ASN A 228 17.19 1.77 1.80
C ASN A 228 18.46 2.08 2.60
N LEU A 229 18.55 3.31 3.07
CA LEU A 229 19.67 3.82 3.86
C LEU A 229 19.13 4.42 5.14
N GLY A 230 19.93 4.40 6.19
CA GLY A 230 19.55 5.01 7.44
C GLY A 230 20.73 5.45 8.30
N ALA A 231 20.45 6.44 9.14
CA ALA A 231 21.33 6.87 10.20
C ALA A 231 20.53 7.10 11.49
N LEU A 232 21.15 6.81 12.62
CA LEU A 232 20.58 7.01 13.95
C LEU A 232 21.59 7.74 14.83
N PHE A 233 21.15 8.82 15.48
CA PHE A 233 21.96 9.69 16.29
C PHE A 233 21.43 9.72 17.72
N GLN A 234 22.21 9.30 18.71
CA GLN A 234 21.94 9.47 20.14
C GLN A 234 22.38 10.88 20.53
N VAL A 235 21.43 11.82 20.62
CA VAL A 235 21.69 13.25 20.90
C VAL A 235 22.00 13.46 22.40
N THR A 236 21.21 12.82 23.25
CA THR A 236 21.43 12.75 24.71
C THR A 236 21.28 11.29 25.15
N THR A 237 21.42 10.98 26.43
CA THR A 237 21.14 9.63 26.98
C THR A 237 19.72 9.18 26.68
N ASP A 238 18.78 10.10 26.60
CA ASP A 238 17.33 9.82 26.54
C ASP A 238 16.72 10.17 25.18
N THR A 239 17.44 10.95 24.35
CA THR A 239 16.91 11.48 23.09
C THR A 239 17.73 11.00 21.90
N ARG A 240 17.06 10.51 20.86
CA ARG A 240 17.66 10.14 19.59
C ARG A 240 16.86 10.63 18.40
N VAL A 241 17.57 10.85 17.31
CA VAL A 241 17.04 11.29 16.02
C VAL A 241 17.43 10.27 14.96
N GLY A 242 16.49 9.90 14.13
CA GLY A 242 16.69 8.98 13.01
C GLY A 242 16.39 9.65 11.68
N VAL A 243 17.20 9.35 10.68
CA VAL A 243 17.00 9.74 9.29
C VAL A 243 17.00 8.47 8.46
N ALA A 244 16.01 8.32 7.59
CA ALA A 244 15.91 7.16 6.71
C ALA A 244 15.53 7.61 5.29
N TYR A 245 16.03 6.86 4.31
CA TYR A 245 15.71 7.03 2.89
C TYR A 245 15.44 5.67 2.27
N ARG A 246 14.36 5.56 1.51
CA ARG A 246 14.04 4.42 0.67
C ARG A 246 13.98 4.85 -0.79
N SER A 247 14.70 4.16 -1.66
CA SER A 247 14.77 4.49 -3.08
C SER A 247 13.46 4.19 -3.81
N LYS A 248 13.24 4.83 -4.94
CA LYS A 248 12.23 4.41 -5.91
C LYS A 248 12.49 2.96 -6.36
N ILE A 249 11.42 2.29 -6.77
CA ILE A 249 11.48 0.98 -7.42
C ILE A 249 10.73 1.06 -8.74
N ASN A 250 11.38 0.66 -9.83
CA ASN A 250 10.75 0.56 -11.13
C ASN A 250 10.24 -0.88 -11.30
N GLU A 251 8.93 -1.03 -11.46
CA GLU A 251 8.27 -2.30 -11.69
C GLU A 251 7.83 -2.41 -13.16
N GLU A 252 8.13 -3.53 -13.78
CA GLU A 252 7.62 -3.86 -15.10
C GLU A 252 6.83 -5.17 -15.04
N LEU A 253 5.50 -5.07 -15.15
CA LEU A 253 4.59 -6.20 -15.20
C LEU A 253 4.58 -6.76 -16.63
N SER A 254 5.64 -7.48 -17.01
CA SER A 254 5.94 -7.84 -18.41
C SER A 254 5.30 -9.15 -18.87
N GLY A 255 4.91 -10.04 -17.95
CA GLY A 255 4.22 -11.31 -18.25
C GLY A 255 2.71 -11.20 -18.27
N GLY A 256 2.16 -10.00 -18.44
CA GLY A 256 0.74 -9.73 -18.31
C GLY A 256 -0.09 -10.15 -19.51
N GLN A 257 -1.39 -10.33 -19.27
CA GLN A 257 -2.39 -10.66 -20.26
C GLN A 257 -3.60 -9.72 -20.13
N ALA A 258 -4.14 -9.28 -21.27
CA ALA A 258 -5.44 -8.63 -21.36
C ALA A 258 -6.45 -9.62 -21.95
N SER A 259 -7.48 -9.95 -21.18
CA SER A 259 -8.53 -10.90 -21.55
C SER A 259 -9.86 -10.16 -21.73
N TYR A 260 -10.56 -10.42 -22.84
CA TYR A 260 -11.84 -9.80 -23.15
C TYR A 260 -12.96 -10.82 -22.98
N SER A 261 -14.13 -10.37 -22.54
CA SER A 261 -15.34 -11.19 -22.42
C SER A 261 -16.57 -10.42 -22.88
N GLY A 262 -17.63 -11.14 -23.27
CA GLY A 262 -18.89 -10.53 -23.72
C GLY A 262 -18.78 -9.79 -25.05
N VAL A 263 -17.79 -10.09 -25.89
CA VAL A 263 -17.60 -9.45 -27.21
C VAL A 263 -18.73 -9.85 -28.15
N PRO A 264 -19.56 -8.90 -28.68
CA PRO A 264 -20.64 -9.22 -29.59
C PRO A 264 -20.15 -9.81 -30.93
N GLY A 265 -20.96 -10.66 -31.56
CA GLY A 265 -20.63 -11.35 -32.82
C GLY A 265 -20.02 -10.43 -33.89
N PRO A 266 -20.56 -9.23 -34.19
CA PRO A 266 -20.00 -8.32 -35.18
C PRO A 266 -18.57 -7.85 -34.87
N LEU A 267 -18.16 -7.89 -33.61
CA LEU A 267 -16.84 -7.47 -33.14
C LEU A 267 -15.91 -8.65 -32.79
N ALA A 268 -16.44 -9.88 -32.74
CA ALA A 268 -15.71 -11.07 -32.30
C ALA A 268 -14.51 -11.44 -33.20
N ALA A 269 -14.57 -11.08 -34.47
CA ALA A 269 -13.45 -11.28 -35.42
C ALA A 269 -12.37 -10.18 -35.35
N SER A 270 -12.61 -9.12 -34.58
CA SER A 270 -11.64 -8.03 -34.45
C SER A 270 -10.47 -8.46 -33.54
N PRO A 271 -9.22 -8.36 -33.99
CA PRO A 271 -8.07 -8.66 -33.15
C PRO A 271 -7.93 -7.72 -31.95
N LEU A 272 -8.58 -6.54 -31.98
CA LEU A 272 -8.54 -5.55 -30.91
C LEU A 272 -9.25 -6.03 -29.61
N PHE A 273 -10.19 -6.96 -29.75
CA PHE A 273 -10.95 -7.52 -28.62
C PHE A 273 -10.64 -9.00 -28.36
N SER A 274 -9.52 -9.49 -28.87
CA SER A 274 -9.00 -10.83 -28.59
C SER A 274 -8.06 -10.80 -27.36
N THR A 275 -8.02 -11.91 -26.64
CA THR A 275 -7.04 -12.08 -25.57
C THR A 275 -5.62 -11.90 -26.12
N THR A 276 -4.83 -11.06 -25.45
CA THR A 276 -3.50 -10.67 -25.93
C THR A 276 -2.52 -10.49 -24.77
N GLY A 277 -1.23 -10.63 -25.05
CA GLY A 277 -0.20 -10.21 -24.11
C GLY A 277 -0.30 -8.70 -23.87
N ALA A 278 -0.08 -8.30 -22.61
CA ALA A 278 -0.07 -6.90 -22.22
C ALA A 278 0.99 -6.65 -21.15
N LYS A 279 1.45 -5.42 -21.03
CA LYS A 279 2.42 -5.02 -20.00
C LYS A 279 2.07 -3.67 -19.40
N ALA A 280 2.52 -3.47 -18.15
CA ALA A 280 2.44 -2.19 -17.46
C ALA A 280 3.80 -1.82 -16.86
N LYS A 281 4.10 -0.52 -16.78
CA LYS A 281 5.26 0.00 -16.06
C LYS A 281 4.79 0.95 -14.99
N ILE A 282 5.28 0.75 -13.76
CA ILE A 282 4.94 1.56 -12.61
C ILE A 282 6.23 1.93 -11.88
N THR A 283 6.41 3.20 -11.57
CA THR A 283 7.51 3.65 -10.71
C THR A 283 6.95 3.94 -9.32
N LEU A 284 7.30 3.08 -8.36
CA LEU A 284 6.99 3.28 -6.95
C LEU A 284 7.89 4.38 -6.38
N PRO A 285 7.35 5.29 -5.55
CA PRO A 285 8.06 6.49 -5.11
C PRO A 285 9.19 6.20 -4.14
N GLU A 286 10.21 7.05 -4.18
CA GLU A 286 11.17 7.20 -3.09
C GLU A 286 10.52 7.94 -1.91
N SER A 287 11.04 7.68 -0.69
CA SER A 287 10.63 8.37 0.53
C SER A 287 11.81 8.70 1.43
N ALA A 288 11.65 9.76 2.21
CA ALA A 288 12.62 10.17 3.23
C ALA A 288 11.90 10.51 4.53
N SER A 289 12.40 10.02 5.65
CA SER A 289 11.82 10.22 6.98
C SER A 289 12.84 10.87 7.92
N LEU A 290 12.35 11.80 8.73
CA LEU A 290 13.05 12.37 9.89
C LEU A 290 12.19 12.10 11.12
N SER A 291 12.76 11.40 12.09
CA SER A 291 12.08 11.02 13.32
C SER A 291 12.86 11.41 14.55
N ALA A 292 12.14 11.69 15.64
CA ALA A 292 12.69 11.88 16.95
C ALA A 292 12.00 11.00 17.98
N PHE A 293 12.75 10.54 18.96
CA PHE A 293 12.28 9.80 20.13
C PHE A 293 12.96 10.36 21.38
N SER A 294 12.20 10.57 22.45
CA SER A 294 12.75 10.98 23.74
C SER A 294 12.05 10.26 24.90
N GLN A 295 12.87 9.65 25.77
CA GLN A 295 12.42 9.17 27.08
C GLN A 295 12.34 10.37 28.01
N ILE A 296 11.15 10.72 28.51
CA ILE A 296 10.92 11.88 29.38
C ILE A 296 11.26 11.53 30.84
N ASP A 297 10.84 10.34 31.27
CA ASP A 297 11.12 9.78 32.57
C ASP A 297 11.09 8.23 32.50
N SER A 298 11.09 7.55 33.64
CA SER A 298 11.06 6.08 33.70
C SER A 298 9.79 5.45 33.12
N LYS A 299 8.73 6.23 32.90
CA LYS A 299 7.42 5.74 32.42
C LYS A 299 7.00 6.32 31.08
N TRP A 300 7.34 7.56 30.80
CA TRP A 300 6.86 8.28 29.63
C TRP A 300 7.92 8.44 28.54
N SER A 301 7.54 8.17 27.33
CA SER A 301 8.30 8.52 26.13
C SER A 301 7.41 9.19 25.09
N VAL A 302 7.99 10.12 24.37
CA VAL A 302 7.35 10.87 23.28
C VAL A 302 8.13 10.70 21.99
N MET A 303 7.42 10.75 20.87
CA MET A 303 8.02 10.57 19.56
C MET A 303 7.28 11.37 18.49
N GLY A 304 7.99 11.71 17.43
CA GLY A 304 7.45 12.39 16.26
C GLY A 304 8.15 11.96 14.98
N ASP A 305 7.45 12.13 13.88
CA ASP A 305 7.93 11.76 12.55
C ASP A 305 7.41 12.70 11.48
N VAL A 306 8.27 13.00 10.49
CA VAL A 306 7.89 13.62 9.23
C VAL A 306 8.45 12.77 8.12
N THR A 307 7.57 12.24 7.27
CA THR A 307 7.94 11.45 6.09
C THR A 307 7.48 12.16 4.82
N TRP A 308 8.41 12.42 3.92
CA TRP A 308 8.15 12.87 2.56
C TRP A 308 8.13 11.69 1.62
N THR A 309 7.19 11.70 0.65
CA THR A 309 7.06 10.67 -0.40
C THR A 309 6.92 11.33 -1.77
N LYS A 310 7.77 10.93 -2.72
CA LYS A 310 7.83 11.52 -4.06
C LYS A 310 6.82 10.86 -5.01
N TRP A 311 5.54 11.04 -4.74
CA TRP A 311 4.46 10.50 -5.55
C TRP A 311 4.37 11.10 -6.96
N SER A 312 5.05 12.24 -7.23
CA SER A 312 5.18 12.78 -8.59
C SER A 312 5.90 11.85 -9.57
N ARG A 313 6.38 10.68 -9.12
CA ARG A 313 6.84 9.58 -9.99
C ARG A 313 5.69 8.85 -10.69
N PHE A 314 4.48 8.89 -10.11
CA PHE A 314 3.30 8.22 -10.66
C PHE A 314 2.48 9.20 -11.50
N ASN A 315 2.93 9.41 -12.74
CA ASN A 315 2.31 10.35 -13.68
C ASN A 315 1.14 9.73 -14.43
N GLU A 316 1.25 8.44 -14.77
CA GLU A 316 0.22 7.72 -15.52
C GLU A 316 0.26 6.22 -15.21
N LEU A 317 -0.88 5.56 -15.37
CA LEU A 317 -1.00 4.12 -15.50
C LEU A 317 -1.19 3.80 -16.97
N ARG A 318 -0.17 3.15 -17.58
CA ARG A 318 -0.18 2.79 -19.01
C ARG A 318 -0.16 1.28 -19.19
N LEU A 319 -1.15 0.75 -19.91
CA LEU A 319 -1.19 -0.63 -20.37
C LEU A 319 -0.89 -0.65 -21.87
N GLN A 320 0.12 -1.42 -22.27
CA GLN A 320 0.52 -1.62 -23.66
C GLN A 320 0.13 -3.02 -24.11
N PHE A 321 -0.53 -3.13 -25.27
CA PHE A 321 -1.08 -4.38 -25.79
C PHE A 321 -0.26 -4.91 -26.97
N ASN A 322 -0.08 -6.24 -27.05
CA ASN A 322 0.71 -6.87 -28.12
C ASN A 322 -0.07 -7.06 -29.43
N ASN A 323 -1.39 -6.88 -29.41
CA ASN A 323 -2.25 -7.04 -30.61
C ASN A 323 -2.38 -5.79 -31.49
N GLY A 324 -1.61 -4.73 -31.17
CA GLY A 324 -1.66 -3.46 -31.89
C GLY A 324 -2.82 -2.54 -31.50
N ALA A 325 -3.59 -2.89 -30.47
CA ALA A 325 -4.57 -1.97 -29.88
C ALA A 325 -3.84 -0.74 -29.31
N PRO A 326 -4.46 0.45 -29.36
CA PRO A 326 -3.93 1.65 -28.70
C PRO A 326 -3.69 1.40 -27.21
N ASP A 327 -2.61 1.98 -26.66
CA ASP A 327 -2.34 1.94 -25.23
C ASP A 327 -3.56 2.44 -24.42
N SER A 328 -3.90 1.79 -23.32
CA SER A 328 -4.80 2.36 -22.32
C SER A 328 -3.98 3.23 -21.38
N VAL A 329 -4.32 4.51 -21.30
CA VAL A 329 -3.57 5.49 -20.51
C VAL A 329 -4.51 6.21 -19.56
N THR A 330 -4.27 6.06 -18.26
CA THR A 330 -4.94 6.83 -17.22
C THR A 330 -3.93 7.84 -16.65
N THR A 331 -4.21 9.13 -16.84
CA THR A 331 -3.37 10.21 -16.32
C THR A 331 -3.61 10.33 -14.82
N GLU A 332 -2.56 10.25 -14.03
CA GLU A 332 -2.61 10.35 -12.56
C GLU A 332 -2.01 11.67 -12.07
N ASN A 333 -0.86 12.10 -12.61
CA ASN A 333 -0.16 13.36 -12.28
C ASN A 333 -0.11 13.64 -10.77
N TRP A 334 0.21 12.63 -9.97
CA TRP A 334 0.22 12.72 -8.53
C TRP A 334 1.25 13.73 -8.02
N LYS A 335 1.02 14.28 -6.83
CA LYS A 335 1.86 15.26 -6.17
C LYS A 335 2.66 14.64 -5.05
N ASP A 336 3.84 15.21 -4.78
CA ASP A 336 4.63 14.83 -3.60
C ASP A 336 3.86 15.14 -2.32
N THR A 337 3.99 14.26 -1.33
CA THR A 337 3.24 14.37 -0.07
C THR A 337 4.11 14.33 1.16
N TYR A 338 3.52 14.77 2.26
CA TYR A 338 4.10 14.66 3.59
C TYR A 338 3.10 13.98 4.52
N ARG A 339 3.64 13.08 5.35
CA ARG A 339 2.96 12.53 6.50
C ARG A 339 3.64 13.04 7.75
N VAL A 340 2.85 13.53 8.72
CA VAL A 340 3.34 14.00 10.03
C VAL A 340 2.64 13.21 11.12
N SER A 341 3.39 12.71 12.10
CA SER A 341 2.81 11.99 13.23
C SER A 341 3.46 12.35 14.56
N ALA A 342 2.67 12.22 15.62
CA ALA A 342 3.11 12.37 17.00
C ALA A 342 2.55 11.21 17.84
N GLY A 343 3.36 10.71 18.76
CA GLY A 343 3.01 9.59 19.60
C GLY A 343 3.55 9.69 21.01
N VAL A 344 2.94 8.90 21.89
CA VAL A 344 3.32 8.76 23.30
C VAL A 344 3.27 7.29 23.69
N SER A 345 4.20 6.88 24.56
CA SER A 345 4.15 5.56 25.21
C SER A 345 4.24 5.74 26.72
N TYR A 346 3.51 4.87 27.43
CA TYR A 346 3.45 4.86 28.88
C TYR A 346 3.73 3.46 29.42
N GLN A 347 4.79 3.31 30.21
CA GLN A 347 5.09 2.06 30.93
C GLN A 347 4.17 1.96 32.14
N TYR A 348 3.05 1.23 31.97
CA TYR A 348 2.04 1.05 33.02
C TYR A 348 2.55 0.16 34.15
N SER A 349 3.23 -0.94 33.80
CA SER A 349 3.87 -1.88 34.73
C SER A 349 5.08 -2.55 34.04
N ASP A 350 5.80 -3.41 34.73
CA ASP A 350 6.92 -4.17 34.14
C ASP A 350 6.52 -5.02 32.93
N SER A 351 5.25 -5.43 32.88
CA SER A 351 4.72 -6.28 31.80
C SER A 351 3.90 -5.53 30.77
N TRP A 352 3.36 -4.35 31.07
CA TRP A 352 2.47 -3.62 30.19
C TRP A 352 3.01 -2.25 29.79
N LYS A 353 3.03 -1.99 28.48
CA LYS A 353 3.26 -0.65 27.88
C LYS A 353 2.03 -0.27 27.08
N LEU A 354 1.52 0.93 27.28
CA LEU A 354 0.42 1.52 26.52
C LEU A 354 0.95 2.52 25.51
N ARG A 355 0.27 2.68 24.38
CA ARG A 355 0.64 3.60 23.30
C ARG A 355 -0.56 4.40 22.83
N GLY A 356 -0.30 5.62 22.39
CA GLY A 356 -1.25 6.47 21.70
C GLY A 356 -0.56 7.30 20.63
N GLY A 357 -1.25 7.58 19.54
CA GLY A 357 -0.68 8.35 18.45
C GLY A 357 -1.72 8.99 17.57
N ILE A 358 -1.31 10.07 16.90
CA ILE A 358 -2.06 10.77 15.87
C ILE A 358 -1.18 11.00 14.65
N ALA A 359 -1.80 11.05 13.47
CA ALA A 359 -1.09 11.45 12.26
C ALA A 359 -2.01 12.22 11.31
N TYR A 360 -1.38 13.03 10.46
CA TYR A 360 -1.97 13.59 9.26
C TYR A 360 -1.19 13.09 8.05
N ASP A 361 -1.90 12.53 7.10
CA ASP A 361 -1.35 11.90 5.91
C ASP A 361 -1.98 12.54 4.67
N LYS A 362 -1.18 13.32 3.94
CA LYS A 362 -1.61 14.07 2.76
C LYS A 362 -1.76 13.14 1.57
N SER A 363 -2.94 13.16 0.92
CA SER A 363 -3.16 12.43 -0.33
C SER A 363 -2.32 13.00 -1.48
N PRO A 364 -1.72 12.14 -2.33
CA PRO A 364 -1.05 12.57 -3.56
C PRO A 364 -2.01 12.92 -4.68
N VAL A 365 -3.29 12.51 -4.59
CA VAL A 365 -4.27 12.60 -5.66
C VAL A 365 -4.81 14.02 -5.77
N ASP A 366 -4.68 14.61 -6.97
CA ASP A 366 -5.32 15.89 -7.30
C ASP A 366 -6.76 15.63 -7.77
N ASP A 367 -7.70 16.47 -7.34
CA ASP A 367 -9.12 16.34 -7.68
C ASP A 367 -9.38 16.29 -9.21
N GLN A 368 -8.53 16.98 -9.99
CA GLN A 368 -8.60 16.99 -11.45
C GLN A 368 -8.29 15.61 -12.08
N TYR A 369 -7.44 14.81 -11.41
CA TYR A 369 -6.94 13.52 -11.93
C TYR A 369 -7.44 12.33 -11.13
N ARG A 370 -8.31 12.55 -10.12
CA ARG A 370 -8.88 11.45 -9.33
C ARG A 370 -9.61 10.45 -10.21
N THR A 371 -9.29 9.17 -10.01
CA THR A 371 -9.87 8.05 -10.74
C THR A 371 -10.71 7.17 -9.81
N ALA A 372 -11.62 6.39 -10.37
CA ALA A 372 -12.37 5.39 -9.61
C ALA A 372 -11.48 4.25 -9.08
N ARG A 373 -10.27 4.06 -9.64
CA ARG A 373 -9.34 3.01 -9.20
C ARG A 373 -8.71 3.33 -7.87
N ILE A 374 -8.41 4.63 -7.63
CA ILE A 374 -7.78 5.11 -6.40
C ILE A 374 -8.46 6.42 -5.98
N PRO A 375 -9.66 6.34 -5.37
CA PRO A 375 -10.42 7.51 -4.94
C PRO A 375 -9.89 8.06 -3.60
N ASP A 376 -8.58 8.32 -3.52
CA ASP A 376 -7.88 8.70 -2.31
C ASP A 376 -8.06 10.17 -1.95
N GLN A 377 -8.01 10.51 -0.64
CA GLN A 377 -8.04 11.85 -0.09
C GLN A 377 -7.26 11.91 1.24
N ASP A 378 -7.04 13.11 1.76
CA ASP A 378 -6.33 13.39 3.02
C ASP A 378 -6.89 12.57 4.19
N ARG A 379 -5.99 12.08 5.07
CA ARG A 379 -6.33 11.20 6.18
C ARG A 379 -5.85 11.74 7.51
N LYS A 380 -6.69 11.64 8.52
CA LYS A 380 -6.35 11.91 9.92
C LYS A 380 -6.41 10.60 10.68
N TRP A 381 -5.36 10.27 11.40
CA TRP A 381 -5.22 9.03 12.14
C TRP A 381 -5.43 9.26 13.62
N LEU A 382 -6.14 8.35 14.27
CA LEU A 382 -6.15 8.18 15.72
C LEU A 382 -5.78 6.74 16.01
N ALA A 383 -4.71 6.52 16.79
CA ALA A 383 -4.19 5.19 17.09
C ALA A 383 -4.01 4.98 18.58
N VAL A 384 -4.22 3.73 19.00
CA VAL A 384 -3.95 3.24 20.36
C VAL A 384 -3.30 1.87 20.28
N GLY A 385 -2.53 1.49 21.29
CA GLY A 385 -1.90 0.18 21.33
C GLY A 385 -1.44 -0.23 22.71
N ALA A 386 -1.09 -1.49 22.84
CA ALA A 386 -0.54 -2.06 24.06
C ALA A 386 0.51 -3.14 23.72
N SER A 387 1.57 -3.21 24.53
CA SER A 387 2.49 -4.34 24.55
C SER A 387 2.32 -5.13 25.83
N TYR A 388 2.39 -6.44 25.74
CA TYR A 388 2.42 -7.33 26.87
C TYR A 388 3.64 -8.24 26.83
N ARG A 389 4.48 -8.16 27.85
CA ARG A 389 5.63 -9.06 28.02
C ARG A 389 5.13 -10.40 28.56
N VAL A 390 5.08 -11.41 27.71
CA VAL A 390 4.61 -12.77 28.06
C VAL A 390 5.69 -13.59 28.76
N SER A 391 6.98 -13.23 28.57
CA SER A 391 8.15 -13.87 29.20
C SER A 391 9.34 -12.94 29.16
N GLY A 392 10.48 -13.35 29.73
CA GLY A 392 11.74 -12.60 29.62
C GLY A 392 12.20 -12.40 28.17
N ALA A 393 11.79 -13.30 27.25
CA ALA A 393 12.20 -13.30 25.86
C ALA A 393 11.07 -12.88 24.88
N GLY A 394 9.81 -12.90 25.28
CA GLY A 394 8.66 -12.74 24.39
C GLY A 394 7.79 -11.51 24.70
N VAL A 395 7.42 -10.77 23.67
CA VAL A 395 6.49 -9.63 23.73
C VAL A 395 5.40 -9.82 22.70
N VAL A 396 4.15 -9.53 23.06
CA VAL A 396 3.01 -9.42 22.14
C VAL A 396 2.56 -7.95 22.10
N ASP A 397 2.44 -7.42 20.92
CA ASP A 397 1.94 -6.07 20.66
C ASP A 397 0.57 -6.13 20.01
N PHE A 398 -0.31 -5.23 20.42
CA PHE A 398 -1.62 -4.97 19.84
C PHE A 398 -1.71 -3.51 19.43
N GLY A 399 -2.24 -3.26 18.24
CA GLY A 399 -2.49 -1.92 17.74
C GLY A 399 -3.87 -1.81 17.12
N TYR A 400 -4.48 -0.65 17.27
CA TYR A 400 -5.68 -0.24 16.54
C TYR A 400 -5.51 1.19 16.05
N ALA A 401 -5.90 1.45 14.82
CA ALA A 401 -6.00 2.81 14.30
C ALA A 401 -7.30 2.98 13.51
N HIS A 402 -7.92 4.15 13.67
CA HIS A 402 -9.01 4.62 12.83
C HIS A 402 -8.53 5.81 12.00
N LEU A 403 -8.76 5.76 10.69
CA LEU A 403 -8.41 6.79 9.73
C LEU A 403 -9.69 7.45 9.23
N PHE A 404 -9.84 8.72 9.53
CA PHE A 404 -10.87 9.58 8.98
C PHE A 404 -10.38 10.07 7.61
N ILE A 405 -11.04 9.65 6.54
CA ILE A 405 -10.77 10.11 5.18
C ILE A 405 -11.69 11.29 4.88
N SER A 406 -11.15 12.37 4.31
CA SER A 406 -11.96 13.49 3.85
C SER A 406 -12.78 13.09 2.62
N ASP A 407 -13.98 13.64 2.47
CA ASP A 407 -14.79 13.43 1.27
C ASP A 407 -14.04 13.91 0.02
N ALA A 408 -14.22 13.20 -1.08
CA ALA A 408 -13.51 13.41 -2.33
C ALA A 408 -14.47 13.49 -3.51
N SER A 409 -14.51 14.59 -4.23
CA SER A 409 -15.28 14.68 -5.47
C SER A 409 -14.49 14.10 -6.66
N ILE A 410 -15.21 13.54 -7.62
CA ILE A 410 -14.65 13.04 -8.88
C ILE A 410 -15.42 13.61 -10.07
N LYS A 411 -14.64 14.08 -11.08
CA LYS A 411 -15.14 14.36 -12.43
C LYS A 411 -14.10 13.86 -13.41
N HIS A 412 -14.21 12.60 -13.79
CA HIS A 412 -13.22 11.94 -14.62
C HIS A 412 -13.81 11.41 -15.92
N THR A 413 -13.15 11.71 -17.05
CA THR A 413 -13.49 11.17 -18.38
C THR A 413 -12.38 10.25 -18.82
N GLU A 414 -12.69 8.96 -18.97
CA GLU A 414 -11.75 7.98 -19.47
C GLU A 414 -11.40 8.28 -20.93
N LYS A 415 -10.10 8.29 -21.26
CA LYS A 415 -9.59 8.61 -22.60
C LYS A 415 -8.63 7.54 -23.09
N SER A 416 -8.57 7.37 -24.42
CA SER A 416 -7.52 6.60 -25.09
C SER A 416 -6.18 7.36 -25.04
N SER A 417 -5.09 6.69 -25.44
CA SER A 417 -3.76 7.31 -25.58
C SER A 417 -3.73 8.47 -26.58
N THR A 418 -4.72 8.56 -27.48
CA THR A 418 -4.89 9.66 -28.44
C THR A 418 -5.79 10.78 -27.91
N GLY A 419 -6.25 10.70 -26.65
CA GLY A 419 -7.10 11.70 -26.00
C GLY A 419 -8.60 11.57 -26.33
N VAL A 420 -9.01 10.55 -27.10
CA VAL A 420 -10.43 10.32 -27.43
C VAL A 420 -11.13 9.70 -26.22
N PRO A 421 -12.31 10.24 -25.78
CA PRO A 421 -13.10 9.63 -24.73
C PRO A 421 -13.53 8.20 -25.07
N VAL A 422 -13.41 7.26 -24.10
CA VAL A 422 -13.70 5.83 -24.32
C VAL A 422 -14.62 5.20 -23.26
N GLY A 423 -14.88 5.88 -22.14
CA GLY A 423 -15.66 5.33 -21.02
C GLY A 423 -16.75 6.25 -20.46
N GLY A 424 -17.05 7.37 -21.12
CA GLY A 424 -17.96 8.39 -20.59
C GLY A 424 -17.30 9.21 -19.48
N THR A 425 -18.12 10.02 -18.76
CA THR A 425 -17.67 10.86 -17.66
C THR A 425 -18.33 10.44 -16.36
N LEU A 426 -17.53 10.04 -15.38
CA LEU A 426 -17.96 9.75 -14.02
C LEU A 426 -17.96 11.04 -13.21
N ILE A 427 -19.10 11.35 -12.57
CA ILE A 427 -19.28 12.55 -11.73
C ILE A 427 -19.93 12.10 -10.43
N GLY A 428 -19.34 12.45 -9.29
CA GLY A 428 -19.87 12.09 -7.98
C GLY A 428 -18.93 12.39 -6.84
N ASP A 429 -19.27 11.87 -5.68
CA ASP A 429 -18.52 12.05 -4.46
C ASP A 429 -18.18 10.70 -3.83
N TYR A 430 -16.99 10.62 -3.23
CA TYR A 430 -16.54 9.48 -2.43
C TYR A 430 -16.52 9.85 -0.96
N SER A 431 -16.98 8.94 -0.12
CA SER A 431 -16.80 8.98 1.33
C SER A 431 -16.19 7.66 1.80
N GLY A 432 -15.39 7.70 2.86
CA GLY A 432 -14.74 6.49 3.34
C GLY A 432 -14.04 6.64 4.67
N SER A 433 -13.57 5.51 5.18
CA SER A 433 -12.75 5.41 6.39
C SER A 433 -11.89 4.15 6.32
N VAL A 434 -10.88 4.06 7.20
CA VAL A 434 -10.08 2.84 7.36
C VAL A 434 -9.99 2.48 8.83
N ASP A 435 -10.23 1.20 9.14
CA ASP A 435 -9.95 0.60 10.45
C ASP A 435 -8.79 -0.38 10.31
N ILE A 436 -7.81 -0.29 11.21
CA ILE A 436 -6.62 -1.15 11.20
C ILE A 436 -6.49 -1.84 12.54
N LEU A 437 -6.38 -3.17 12.52
CA LEU A 437 -6.11 -4.00 13.67
C LEU A 437 -4.79 -4.73 13.47
N GLY A 438 -3.84 -4.55 14.37
CA GLY A 438 -2.52 -5.18 14.31
C GLY A 438 -2.25 -6.09 15.51
N ILE A 439 -1.61 -7.21 15.22
CA ILE A 439 -1.00 -8.08 16.22
C ILE A 439 0.42 -8.44 15.81
N GLN A 440 1.34 -8.45 16.78
CA GLN A 440 2.75 -8.79 16.56
C GLN A 440 3.25 -9.66 17.72
N TYR A 441 4.10 -10.61 17.39
CA TYR A 441 4.91 -11.32 18.37
C TYR A 441 6.39 -11.09 18.09
N THR A 442 7.11 -10.68 19.14
CA THR A 442 8.56 -10.47 19.10
C THR A 442 9.25 -11.42 20.08
N HIS A 443 10.30 -12.12 19.64
CA HIS A 443 11.08 -13.04 20.44
C HIS A 443 12.56 -12.70 20.40
N ASN A 444 13.17 -12.58 21.58
CA ASN A 444 14.63 -12.43 21.76
C ASN A 444 15.25 -13.78 22.12
N PHE A 445 16.39 -14.10 21.53
CA PHE A 445 17.12 -15.37 21.76
C PHE A 445 18.34 -15.14 22.63
#